data_af881c958dae84e18f6775233a5c4d30
#
_entry.id   af881c958dae84e18f6775233a5c4d30
#
_cell.length_a   1.000
_cell.length_b   1.000
_cell.length_c   1.000
_cell.angle_alpha   90.00
_cell.angle_beta   90.00
_cell.angle_gamma   90.00
#
_symmetry.space_group_name_H-M   'P 1'
#
loop_
_entity.id
_entity.type
_entity.pdbx_description
1 polymer ?
#
loop_
_entity_poly.entity_id
_entity_poly.type
_entity_poly.pdbx_seq_one_letter_code
_entity_poly.pdbx_strand_id
1 'polypeptide(L)'
;YRVLYGNTRAINIAEIDPQENADLPWEEPFIQKIIKKVKVGEEQPLLDAIAEFTEKLAGSKMSLQRYRILIMELITELSRFGANNQINLEDVFGGNGDVYTRAMQLESTDALREWLCENCLKLQKQVQNERQDTTKSFVSKAIDYVKEHYADTDLGIETICGYLNVSAAYFSTVFKKETGKTFINYLTDYRMEEAVVGRYSFPFAGALPHLF
;
A
#
# COMPACT_ATOMS: atom_id res chain seq x y z
N TYR A 1 -23.87 18.88 -15.85
CA TYR A 1 -23.81 18.52 -17.27
C TYR A 1 -22.49 18.91 -17.94
N ARG A 2 -21.83 20.02 -17.55
CA ARG A 2 -20.52 20.42 -18.12
C ARG A 2 -19.46 19.34 -17.98
N VAL A 3 -19.47 18.61 -16.88
CA VAL A 3 -18.53 17.50 -16.62
C VAL A 3 -18.64 16.39 -17.66
N LEU A 4 -19.86 16.11 -18.13
CA LEU A 4 -20.12 15.01 -19.06
C LEU A 4 -20.03 15.42 -20.52
N TYR A 5 -20.33 16.68 -20.85
CA TYR A 5 -20.47 17.16 -22.23
C TYR A 5 -19.42 18.20 -22.65
N GLY A 6 -18.51 18.60 -21.73
CA GLY A 6 -17.47 19.60 -21.98
C GLY A 6 -18.00 21.05 -22.03
N ASN A 7 -17.07 22.03 -22.07
CA ASN A 7 -17.37 23.46 -22.02
C ASN A 7 -17.69 24.09 -23.39
N THR A 8 -17.57 23.35 -24.47
CA THR A 8 -17.57 23.91 -25.83
C THR A 8 -18.90 23.81 -26.54
N ARG A 9 -19.92 23.20 -25.97
CA ARG A 9 -21.22 22.99 -26.61
C ARG A 9 -22.36 23.59 -25.80
N ALA A 10 -23.26 24.32 -26.44
CA ALA A 10 -24.54 24.68 -25.86
C ALA A 10 -25.35 23.37 -25.60
N ILE A 11 -25.62 23.06 -24.35
CA ILE A 11 -26.38 21.85 -23.96
C ILE A 11 -27.84 22.17 -24.14
N ASN A 12 -28.49 21.52 -25.09
CA ASN A 12 -29.95 21.59 -25.26
C ASN A 12 -30.60 20.66 -24.20
N ILE A 13 -31.41 21.25 -23.33
CA ILE A 13 -32.11 20.52 -22.27
C ILE A 13 -32.99 19.38 -22.84
N ALA A 14 -33.48 19.51 -24.09
CA ALA A 14 -34.25 18.46 -24.74
C ALA A 14 -33.42 17.24 -25.21
N GLU A 15 -32.11 17.35 -25.27
CA GLU A 15 -31.19 16.23 -25.58
C GLU A 15 -30.81 15.40 -24.34
N ILE A 16 -31.24 15.86 -23.17
CA ILE A 16 -31.00 15.19 -21.90
C ILE A 16 -32.22 14.31 -21.60
N ASP A 17 -32.19 13.07 -22.04
CA ASP A 17 -33.23 12.11 -21.68
C ASP A 17 -32.98 11.61 -20.24
N PRO A 18 -33.88 11.93 -19.29
CA PRO A 18 -33.72 11.47 -17.90
C PRO A 18 -34.01 9.98 -17.71
N GLN A 19 -34.42 9.25 -18.73
CA GLN A 19 -34.92 7.88 -18.61
C GLN A 19 -33.92 6.79 -19.01
N GLU A 20 -32.76 7.08 -19.56
CA GLU A 20 -31.72 6.08 -19.78
C GLU A 20 -30.87 5.88 -18.52
N ASN A 21 -31.50 5.43 -17.45
CA ASN A 21 -30.82 4.74 -16.34
C ASN A 21 -30.57 3.27 -16.74
N ALA A 22 -29.97 3.03 -17.88
CA ALA A 22 -29.44 1.70 -18.17
C ALA A 22 -28.28 1.45 -17.21
N ASP A 23 -28.42 0.42 -16.37
CA ASP A 23 -27.30 -0.15 -15.63
C ASP A 23 -26.17 -0.39 -16.62
N LEU A 24 -25.12 0.42 -16.53
CA LEU A 24 -23.96 0.28 -17.40
C LEU A 24 -23.03 -0.74 -16.74
N PRO A 25 -22.99 -1.99 -17.20
CA PRO A 25 -22.26 -3.09 -16.54
C PRO A 25 -20.76 -2.92 -16.56
N TRP A 26 -20.25 -1.83 -17.17
CA TRP A 26 -18.81 -1.52 -17.26
C TRP A 26 -18.25 -0.75 -16.05
N GLU A 27 -19.10 -0.14 -15.22
CA GLU A 27 -18.67 0.78 -14.16
C GLU A 27 -17.86 0.07 -13.07
N GLU A 28 -18.41 -0.99 -12.49
CA GLU A 28 -17.75 -1.74 -11.43
C GLU A 28 -16.40 -2.36 -11.85
N PRO A 29 -16.27 -3.02 -13.02
CA PRO A 29 -14.98 -3.52 -13.48
C PRO A 29 -13.89 -2.46 -13.60
N PHE A 30 -14.24 -1.22 -13.98
CA PHE A 30 -13.26 -0.12 -14.09
C PHE A 30 -12.80 0.38 -12.74
N ILE A 31 -13.72 0.53 -11.77
CA ILE A 31 -13.38 0.89 -10.39
C ILE A 31 -12.42 -0.15 -9.81
N GLN A 32 -12.76 -1.44 -9.92
CA GLN A 32 -11.92 -2.54 -9.42
C GLN A 32 -10.57 -2.59 -10.13
N LYS A 33 -10.52 -2.25 -11.42
CA LYS A 33 -9.27 -2.15 -12.18
C LYS A 33 -8.36 -1.07 -11.62
N ILE A 34 -8.88 0.13 -11.31
CA ILE A 34 -8.11 1.23 -10.69
C ILE A 34 -7.59 0.77 -9.33
N ILE A 35 -8.44 0.24 -8.45
CA ILE A 35 -8.05 -0.26 -7.12
C ILE A 35 -6.93 -1.31 -7.22
N LYS A 36 -7.07 -2.26 -8.14
CA LYS A 36 -6.04 -3.28 -8.38
C LYS A 36 -4.70 -2.67 -8.81
N LYS A 37 -4.73 -1.64 -9.66
CA LYS A 37 -3.50 -0.96 -10.11
C LYS A 37 -2.85 -0.14 -8.99
N VAL A 38 -3.62 0.53 -8.15
CA VAL A 38 -3.12 1.16 -6.92
C VAL A 38 -2.42 0.13 -6.04
N LYS A 39 -3.02 -1.06 -5.87
CA LYS A 39 -2.47 -2.14 -5.05
C LYS A 39 -1.15 -2.70 -5.58
N VAL A 40 -1.01 -2.86 -6.90
CA VAL A 40 0.19 -3.41 -7.55
C VAL A 40 1.38 -2.47 -7.44
N GLY A 41 1.16 -1.17 -7.55
CA GLY A 41 2.20 -0.16 -7.33
C GLY A 41 2.98 0.23 -8.58
N GLU A 42 2.48 -0.08 -9.76
CA GLU A 42 3.07 0.35 -11.05
C GLU A 42 2.36 1.61 -11.54
N GLU A 43 3.11 2.69 -11.78
CA GLU A 43 2.58 4.02 -12.09
C GLU A 43 1.85 4.04 -13.45
N GLN A 44 2.53 3.64 -14.53
CA GLN A 44 1.94 3.73 -15.87
C GLN A 44 0.65 2.90 -16.03
N PRO A 45 0.56 1.64 -15.58
CA PRO A 45 -0.68 0.87 -15.63
C PRO A 45 -1.84 1.47 -14.81
N LEU A 46 -1.54 2.27 -13.77
CA LEU A 46 -2.55 3.01 -13.02
C LEU A 46 -3.07 4.19 -13.83
N LEU A 47 -2.18 4.98 -14.41
CA LEU A 47 -2.54 6.12 -15.26
C LEU A 47 -3.37 5.70 -16.47
N ASP A 48 -3.00 4.57 -17.11
CA ASP A 48 -3.74 4.00 -18.24
C ASP A 48 -5.15 3.57 -17.82
N ALA A 49 -5.29 2.96 -16.64
CA ALA A 49 -6.61 2.54 -16.13
C ALA A 49 -7.52 3.75 -15.82
N ILE A 50 -6.96 4.84 -15.27
CA ILE A 50 -7.69 6.09 -15.02
C ILE A 50 -8.08 6.76 -16.34
N ALA A 51 -7.17 6.78 -17.32
CA ALA A 51 -7.45 7.34 -18.65
C ALA A 51 -8.62 6.61 -19.32
N GLU A 52 -8.56 5.27 -19.35
CA GLU A 52 -9.61 4.44 -19.93
C GLU A 52 -10.97 4.65 -19.24
N PHE A 53 -10.97 4.76 -17.90
CA PHE A 53 -12.18 5.07 -17.13
C PHE A 53 -12.78 6.43 -17.51
N THR A 54 -11.97 7.49 -17.54
CA THR A 54 -12.43 8.84 -17.84
C THR A 54 -12.83 9.03 -19.31
N GLU A 55 -12.19 8.35 -20.25
CA GLU A 55 -12.60 8.31 -21.66
C GLU A 55 -13.96 7.62 -21.84
N LYS A 56 -14.16 6.48 -21.18
CA LYS A 56 -15.49 5.82 -21.16
C LYS A 56 -16.55 6.71 -20.56
N LEU A 57 -16.21 7.41 -19.47
CA LEU A 57 -17.11 8.35 -18.82
C LEU A 57 -17.50 9.50 -19.73
N ALA A 58 -16.53 10.11 -20.41
CA ALA A 58 -16.77 11.20 -21.37
C ALA A 58 -17.63 10.77 -22.57
N GLY A 59 -17.47 9.52 -23.04
CA GLY A 59 -18.27 8.94 -24.11
C GLY A 59 -19.65 8.44 -23.70
N SER A 60 -19.94 8.37 -22.38
CA SER A 60 -21.21 7.88 -21.86
C SER A 60 -22.26 8.98 -21.88
N LYS A 61 -23.50 8.62 -22.22
CA LYS A 61 -24.67 9.52 -22.14
C LYS A 61 -25.38 9.38 -20.80
N MET A 62 -24.62 9.19 -19.70
CA MET A 62 -25.25 8.99 -18.41
C MET A 62 -25.88 10.27 -17.85
N SER A 63 -26.87 10.11 -16.98
CA SER A 63 -27.46 11.23 -16.25
C SER A 63 -26.50 11.78 -15.20
N LEU A 64 -26.65 13.07 -14.85
CA LEU A 64 -25.85 13.69 -13.79
C LEU A 64 -25.99 12.97 -12.46
N GLN A 65 -27.18 12.42 -12.18
CA GLN A 65 -27.43 11.64 -10.95
C GLN A 65 -26.58 10.36 -10.97
N ARG A 66 -26.55 9.63 -12.08
CA ARG A 66 -25.75 8.41 -12.22
C ARG A 66 -24.25 8.70 -12.11
N TYR A 67 -23.79 9.79 -12.77
CA TYR A 67 -22.42 10.27 -12.63
C TYR A 67 -22.03 10.48 -11.15
N ARG A 68 -22.89 11.17 -10.37
CA ARG A 68 -22.62 11.41 -8.94
C ARG A 68 -22.52 10.11 -8.15
N ILE A 69 -23.41 9.16 -8.40
CA ILE A 69 -23.40 7.86 -7.74
C ILE A 69 -22.10 7.13 -8.05
N LEU A 70 -21.69 7.10 -9.33
CA LEU A 70 -20.45 6.45 -9.77
C LEU A 70 -19.20 7.05 -9.10
N ILE A 71 -19.12 8.37 -8.99
CA ILE A 71 -18.01 9.04 -8.31
C ILE A 71 -18.02 8.72 -6.80
N MET A 72 -19.20 8.68 -6.17
CA MET A 72 -19.32 8.27 -4.77
C MET A 72 -18.87 6.82 -4.55
N GLU A 73 -19.24 5.90 -5.44
CA GLU A 73 -18.80 4.51 -5.42
C GLU A 73 -17.28 4.40 -5.54
N LEU A 74 -16.68 5.09 -6.52
CA LEU A 74 -15.23 5.11 -6.70
C LEU A 74 -14.49 5.61 -5.45
N ILE A 75 -14.93 6.74 -4.88
CA ILE A 75 -14.30 7.31 -3.69
C ILE A 75 -14.49 6.37 -2.49
N THR A 76 -15.65 5.74 -2.35
CA THR A 76 -15.93 4.78 -1.28
C THR A 76 -15.00 3.57 -1.37
N GLU A 77 -14.78 3.02 -2.56
CA GLU A 77 -13.85 1.91 -2.75
C GLU A 77 -12.39 2.31 -2.49
N LEU A 78 -11.95 3.51 -2.93
CA LEU A 78 -10.64 4.05 -2.59
C LEU A 78 -10.50 4.25 -1.08
N SER A 79 -11.55 4.74 -0.40
CA SER A 79 -11.58 4.92 1.06
C SER A 79 -11.44 3.59 1.79
N ARG A 80 -12.20 2.60 1.36
CA ARG A 80 -12.14 1.24 1.93
C ARG A 80 -10.74 0.64 1.72
N PHE A 81 -10.17 0.82 0.54
CA PHE A 81 -8.82 0.35 0.24
C PHE A 81 -7.77 1.05 1.12
N GLY A 82 -7.85 2.37 1.29
CA GLY A 82 -6.98 3.13 2.19
C GLY A 82 -7.07 2.64 3.63
N ALA A 83 -8.29 2.52 4.17
CA ALA A 83 -8.53 2.04 5.53
C ALA A 83 -7.96 0.64 5.77
N ASN A 84 -8.12 -0.27 4.81
CA ASN A 84 -7.56 -1.63 4.89
C ASN A 84 -6.02 -1.66 4.87
N ASN A 85 -5.36 -0.60 4.40
CA ASN A 85 -3.91 -0.44 4.41
C ASN A 85 -3.44 0.57 5.47
N GLN A 86 -4.27 0.91 6.46
CA GLN A 86 -3.98 1.84 7.57
C GLN A 86 -3.66 3.27 7.10
N ILE A 87 -4.19 3.67 5.95
CA ILE A 87 -3.98 4.99 5.36
C ILE A 87 -5.25 5.81 5.55
N ASN A 88 -5.08 7.02 6.13
CA ASN A 88 -6.15 8.00 6.18
C ASN A 88 -6.24 8.73 4.83
N LEU A 89 -7.40 8.66 4.18
CA LEU A 89 -7.60 9.33 2.90
C LEU A 89 -7.57 10.86 2.99
N GLU A 90 -7.88 11.44 4.15
CA GLU A 90 -7.77 12.89 4.33
C GLU A 90 -6.33 13.37 4.12
N ASP A 91 -5.34 12.56 4.51
CA ASP A 91 -3.92 12.85 4.30
C ASP A 91 -3.52 12.74 2.82
N VAL A 92 -4.17 11.84 2.09
CA VAL A 92 -3.91 11.61 0.65
C VAL A 92 -4.55 12.69 -0.21
N PHE A 93 -5.82 12.97 0.04
CA PHE A 93 -6.65 13.84 -0.82
C PHE A 93 -6.58 15.32 -0.37
N GLY A 94 -5.75 15.66 0.61
CA GLY A 94 -5.48 17.02 1.07
C GLY A 94 -6.58 17.55 1.98
N GLY A 95 -6.46 17.29 3.28
CA GLY A 95 -7.39 17.70 4.34
C GLY A 95 -7.67 19.18 4.38
N ASN A 96 -8.85 19.52 4.41
CA ASN A 96 -9.70 20.62 4.87
C ASN A 96 -11.04 20.61 4.12
N GLY A 97 -11.41 19.54 3.48
CA GLY A 97 -12.69 19.39 2.82
C GLY A 97 -12.99 17.94 2.58
N ASP A 98 -14.26 17.61 2.70
CA ASP A 98 -14.79 16.33 2.32
C ASP A 98 -14.38 15.98 0.89
N VAL A 99 -13.68 14.87 0.72
CA VAL A 99 -13.20 14.32 -0.56
C VAL A 99 -14.34 14.25 -1.58
N TYR A 100 -15.52 13.88 -1.11
CA TYR A 100 -16.72 13.81 -1.95
C TYR A 100 -17.13 15.17 -2.49
N THR A 101 -17.11 16.20 -1.65
CA THR A 101 -17.42 17.58 -2.05
C THR A 101 -16.45 18.06 -3.13
N ARG A 102 -15.15 17.82 -2.96
CA ARG A 102 -14.14 18.21 -3.96
C ARG A 102 -14.34 17.50 -5.29
N ALA A 103 -14.58 16.19 -5.26
CA ALA A 103 -14.82 15.43 -6.48
C ALA A 103 -16.10 15.87 -7.21
N MET A 104 -17.15 16.28 -6.46
CA MET A 104 -18.39 16.78 -7.03
C MET A 104 -18.30 18.20 -7.59
N GLN A 105 -17.25 18.97 -7.22
CA GLN A 105 -16.98 20.31 -7.74
C GLN A 105 -16.17 20.30 -9.04
N LEU A 106 -15.66 19.15 -9.48
CA LEU A 106 -14.93 19.04 -10.74
C LEU A 106 -15.87 19.30 -11.91
N GLU A 107 -15.47 20.23 -12.78
CA GLU A 107 -16.33 20.74 -13.86
C GLU A 107 -16.16 20.00 -15.20
N SER A 108 -15.18 19.08 -15.29
CA SER A 108 -14.91 18.34 -16.51
C SER A 108 -14.35 16.94 -16.22
N THR A 109 -14.46 16.05 -17.21
CA THR A 109 -13.82 14.73 -17.16
C THR A 109 -12.30 14.82 -17.15
N ASP A 110 -11.73 15.85 -17.77
CA ASP A 110 -10.27 16.09 -17.74
C ASP A 110 -9.82 16.50 -16.34
N ALA A 111 -10.55 17.42 -15.67
CA ALA A 111 -10.29 17.79 -14.29
C ALA A 111 -10.43 16.59 -13.34
N LEU A 112 -11.41 15.70 -13.57
CA LEU A 112 -11.57 14.46 -12.84
C LEU A 112 -10.36 13.52 -13.06
N ARG A 113 -9.90 13.39 -14.29
CA ARG A 113 -8.73 12.59 -14.66
C ARG A 113 -7.48 13.07 -13.93
N GLU A 114 -7.18 14.38 -14.01
CA GLU A 114 -6.03 14.98 -13.33
C GLU A 114 -6.10 14.74 -11.81
N TRP A 115 -7.26 14.98 -11.22
CA TRP A 115 -7.48 14.79 -9.80
C TRP A 115 -7.33 13.34 -9.38
N LEU A 116 -7.86 12.38 -10.15
CA LEU A 116 -7.69 10.95 -9.88
C LEU A 116 -6.23 10.51 -10.01
N CYS A 117 -5.54 10.95 -11.07
CA CYS A 117 -4.13 10.64 -11.28
C CYS A 117 -3.29 11.10 -10.09
N GLU A 118 -3.42 12.36 -9.69
CA GLU A 118 -2.67 12.92 -8.56
C GLU A 118 -2.91 12.14 -7.26
N ASN A 119 -4.18 11.93 -6.92
CA ASN A 119 -4.53 11.35 -5.62
C ASN A 119 -4.32 9.83 -5.59
N CYS A 120 -4.59 9.10 -6.67
CA CYS A 120 -4.31 7.67 -6.72
C CYS A 120 -2.81 7.38 -6.71
N LEU A 121 -1.96 8.22 -7.32
CA LEU A 121 -0.50 8.10 -7.22
C LEU A 121 0.00 8.37 -5.79
N LYS A 122 -0.55 9.38 -5.10
CA LYS A 122 -0.25 9.62 -3.69
C LYS A 122 -0.63 8.42 -2.83
N LEU A 123 -1.85 7.90 -3.02
CA LEU A 123 -2.34 6.71 -2.30
C LEU A 123 -1.45 5.50 -2.57
N GLN A 124 -1.08 5.25 -3.82
CA GLN A 124 -0.17 4.17 -4.21
C GLN A 124 1.17 4.27 -3.49
N LYS A 125 1.76 5.46 -3.45
CA LYS A 125 3.03 5.73 -2.78
C LYS A 125 2.95 5.52 -1.28
N GLN A 126 1.87 5.95 -0.64
CA GLN A 126 1.66 5.73 0.80
C GLN A 126 1.50 4.24 1.12
N VAL A 127 0.73 3.49 0.32
CA VAL A 127 0.61 2.04 0.48
C VAL A 127 1.96 1.34 0.37
N GLN A 128 2.82 1.77 -0.54
CA GLN A 128 4.16 1.21 -0.69
C GLN A 128 5.04 1.52 0.52
N ASN A 129 4.99 2.76 1.03
CA ASN A 129 5.75 3.18 2.21
C ASN A 129 5.31 2.38 3.45
N GLU A 130 4.01 2.29 3.72
CA GLU A 130 3.46 1.51 4.84
C GLU A 130 3.88 0.04 4.79
N ARG A 131 3.89 -0.55 3.60
CA ARG A 131 4.38 -1.93 3.42
C ARG A 131 5.87 -2.05 3.70
N GLN A 132 6.68 -1.07 3.28
CA GLN A 132 8.12 -1.07 3.55
C GLN A 132 8.39 -0.88 5.05
N ASP A 133 7.69 0.03 5.71
CA ASP A 133 7.86 0.31 7.13
C ASP A 133 7.41 -0.88 7.99
N THR A 134 6.29 -1.52 7.64
CA THR A 134 5.85 -2.77 8.27
C THR A 134 6.90 -3.87 8.08
N THR A 135 7.47 -4.00 6.88
CA THR A 135 8.50 -5.00 6.57
C THR A 135 9.78 -4.75 7.37
N LYS A 136 10.26 -3.50 7.44
CA LYS A 136 11.44 -3.12 8.21
C LYS A 136 11.23 -3.35 9.71
N SER A 137 10.08 -2.93 10.25
CA SER A 137 9.72 -3.16 11.65
C SER A 137 9.69 -4.64 11.99
N PHE A 138 9.15 -5.45 11.11
CA PHE A 138 9.09 -6.89 11.24
C PHE A 138 10.50 -7.53 11.28
N VAL A 139 11.40 -7.15 10.36
CA VAL A 139 12.78 -7.65 10.34
C VAL A 139 13.57 -7.17 11.55
N SER A 140 13.37 -5.91 11.98
CA SER A 140 13.98 -5.39 13.21
C SER A 140 13.58 -6.22 14.44
N LYS A 141 12.29 -6.52 14.60
CA LYS A 141 11.82 -7.39 15.70
C LYS A 141 12.44 -8.79 15.65
N ALA A 142 12.62 -9.35 14.44
CA ALA A 142 13.30 -10.63 14.29
C ALA A 142 14.75 -10.58 14.74
N ILE A 143 15.47 -9.51 14.36
CA ILE A 143 16.86 -9.29 14.75
C ILE A 143 16.98 -9.09 16.25
N ASP A 144 16.11 -8.31 16.86
CA ASP A 144 16.12 -8.07 18.31
C ASP A 144 15.82 -9.36 19.08
N TYR A 145 14.88 -10.17 18.59
CA TYR A 145 14.62 -11.49 19.16
C TYR A 145 15.83 -12.42 19.07
N VAL A 146 16.58 -12.40 17.95
CA VAL A 146 17.84 -13.16 17.84
C VAL A 146 18.85 -12.70 18.88
N LYS A 147 19.02 -11.39 19.09
CA LYS A 147 19.97 -10.86 20.08
C LYS A 147 19.64 -11.31 21.52
N GLU A 148 18.36 -11.39 21.83
CA GLU A 148 17.91 -11.79 23.17
C GLU A 148 17.95 -13.32 23.40
N HIS A 149 17.78 -14.12 22.34
CA HIS A 149 17.58 -15.56 22.40
C HIS A 149 18.61 -16.39 21.62
N TYR A 150 19.72 -15.81 21.14
CA TYR A 150 20.70 -16.53 20.30
C TYR A 150 21.29 -17.78 20.97
N ALA A 151 21.38 -17.79 22.30
CA ALA A 151 21.90 -18.93 23.08
C ALA A 151 20.90 -20.10 23.17
N ASP A 152 19.65 -19.88 22.87
CA ASP A 152 18.62 -20.92 22.89
C ASP A 152 18.83 -21.89 21.72
N THR A 153 19.01 -23.18 22.04
CA THR A 153 19.21 -24.23 21.03
C THR A 153 18.00 -24.46 20.14
N ASP A 154 16.80 -24.14 20.64
CA ASP A 154 15.53 -24.35 19.96
C ASP A 154 15.14 -23.14 19.08
N LEU A 155 15.98 -22.07 19.07
CA LEU A 155 15.75 -20.95 18.21
C LEU A 155 15.97 -21.33 16.75
N GLY A 156 14.86 -21.38 16.02
CA GLY A 156 14.82 -21.72 14.59
C GLY A 156 13.78 -20.89 13.85
N ILE A 157 13.58 -21.25 12.59
CA ILE A 157 12.63 -20.53 11.72
C ILE A 157 11.17 -20.66 12.23
N GLU A 158 10.82 -21.80 12.81
CA GLU A 158 9.48 -22.04 13.34
C GLU A 158 9.22 -21.19 14.58
N THR A 159 10.19 -21.12 15.48
CA THR A 159 10.12 -20.33 16.71
C THR A 159 9.92 -18.85 16.41
N ILE A 160 10.75 -18.28 15.51
CA ILE A 160 10.65 -16.88 15.14
C ILE A 160 9.38 -16.56 14.35
N CYS A 161 8.91 -17.47 13.50
CA CYS A 161 7.66 -17.31 12.78
C CYS A 161 6.44 -17.33 13.71
N GLY A 162 6.48 -18.19 14.74
CA GLY A 162 5.47 -18.22 15.79
C GLY A 162 5.43 -16.92 16.59
N TYR A 163 6.59 -16.39 16.99
CA TYR A 163 6.69 -15.11 17.70
C TYR A 163 6.14 -13.93 16.86
N LEU A 164 6.48 -13.89 15.58
CA LEU A 164 6.06 -12.82 14.68
C LEU A 164 4.66 -13.01 14.08
N ASN A 165 4.04 -14.16 14.31
CA ASN A 165 2.74 -14.56 13.78
C ASN A 165 2.67 -14.47 12.23
N VAL A 166 3.67 -15.07 11.58
CA VAL A 166 3.78 -15.09 10.11
C VAL A 166 4.11 -16.48 9.58
N SER A 167 3.87 -16.72 8.28
CA SER A 167 4.28 -17.97 7.64
C SER A 167 5.79 -18.01 7.38
N ALA A 168 6.40 -19.19 7.46
CA ALA A 168 7.82 -19.39 7.21
C ALA A 168 8.24 -18.98 5.78
N ALA A 169 7.38 -19.19 4.79
CA ALA A 169 7.64 -18.78 3.41
C ALA A 169 7.72 -17.25 3.25
N TYR A 170 6.78 -16.53 3.85
CA TYR A 170 6.79 -15.06 3.86
C TYR A 170 8.01 -14.52 4.61
N PHE A 171 8.25 -15.03 5.84
CA PHE A 171 9.41 -14.66 6.66
C PHE A 171 10.73 -14.83 5.92
N SER A 172 10.97 -16.01 5.36
CA SER A 172 12.23 -16.33 4.68
C SER A 172 12.50 -15.40 3.50
N THR A 173 11.45 -15.09 2.71
CA THR A 173 11.56 -14.20 1.56
C THR A 173 11.90 -12.78 1.99
N VAL A 174 11.15 -12.25 2.96
CA VAL A 174 11.30 -10.88 3.46
C VAL A 174 12.61 -10.70 4.19
N PHE A 175 12.96 -11.60 5.12
CA PHE A 175 14.18 -11.53 5.91
C PHE A 175 15.42 -11.55 5.01
N LYS A 176 15.46 -12.46 4.02
CA LYS A 176 16.56 -12.54 3.06
C LYS A 176 16.67 -11.28 2.19
N LYS A 177 15.53 -10.70 1.77
CA LYS A 177 15.50 -9.48 0.97
C LYS A 177 16.09 -8.29 1.75
N GLU A 178 15.74 -8.14 3.02
CA GLU A 178 16.13 -7.00 3.84
C GLU A 178 17.54 -7.13 4.43
N THR A 179 17.95 -8.36 4.81
CA THR A 179 19.27 -8.58 5.46
C THR A 179 20.35 -9.10 4.51
N GLY A 180 19.98 -9.52 3.30
CA GLY A 180 20.89 -10.17 2.34
C GLY A 180 21.21 -11.63 2.67
N LYS A 181 20.80 -12.15 3.84
CA LYS A 181 21.14 -13.49 4.33
C LYS A 181 19.87 -14.27 4.69
N THR A 182 19.93 -15.61 4.61
CA THR A 182 18.88 -16.43 5.20
C THR A 182 18.89 -16.30 6.72
N PHE A 183 17.74 -16.51 7.37
CA PHE A 183 17.66 -16.45 8.83
C PHE A 183 18.64 -17.38 9.52
N ILE A 184 18.78 -18.61 9.05
CA ILE A 184 19.71 -19.59 9.63
C ILE A 184 21.16 -19.11 9.51
N ASN A 185 21.56 -18.57 8.35
CA ASN A 185 22.91 -18.04 8.18
C ASN A 185 23.12 -16.81 9.10
N TYR A 186 22.14 -15.93 9.21
CA TYR A 186 22.21 -14.77 10.09
C TYR A 186 22.39 -15.20 11.57
N LEU A 187 21.58 -16.14 12.03
CA LEU A 187 21.65 -16.68 13.39
C LEU A 187 23.01 -17.37 13.66
N THR A 188 23.50 -18.14 12.69
CA THR A 188 24.79 -18.82 12.81
C THR A 188 25.94 -17.81 12.89
N ASP A 189 25.95 -16.80 12.02
CA ASP A 189 26.96 -15.74 12.03
C ASP A 189 26.92 -14.99 13.36
N TYR A 190 25.74 -14.62 13.84
CA TYR A 190 25.56 -13.93 15.11
C TYR A 190 26.09 -14.77 16.31
N ARG A 191 25.76 -16.08 16.36
CA ARG A 191 26.29 -17.01 17.37
C ARG A 191 27.82 -17.10 17.34
N MET A 192 28.40 -17.11 16.15
CA MET A 192 29.86 -17.15 15.99
C MET A 192 30.53 -15.86 16.45
N GLU A 193 29.96 -14.70 16.12
CA GLU A 193 30.44 -13.40 16.56
C GLU A 193 30.41 -13.30 18.09
N GLU A 194 29.31 -13.66 18.74
CA GLU A 194 29.19 -13.66 20.21
C GLU A 194 30.15 -14.65 20.88
N ALA A 195 30.37 -15.84 20.30
CA ALA A 195 31.32 -16.80 20.82
C ALA A 195 32.77 -16.28 20.75
N VAL A 196 33.12 -15.49 19.75
CA VAL A 196 34.44 -14.84 19.63
C VAL A 196 34.57 -13.74 20.67
N VAL A 197 33.56 -12.86 20.78
CA VAL A 197 33.58 -11.76 21.76
C VAL A 197 33.62 -12.31 23.20
N GLY A 198 32.86 -13.37 23.51
CA GLY A 198 32.88 -14.05 24.82
C GLY A 198 34.24 -14.64 25.19
N ARG A 199 35.02 -15.10 24.21
CA ARG A 199 36.39 -15.58 24.45
C ARG A 199 37.38 -14.47 24.83
N TYR A 200 37.16 -13.25 24.35
CA TYR A 200 38.02 -12.10 24.69
C TYR A 200 37.56 -11.37 25.96
N SER A 201 36.37 -11.66 26.47
CA SER A 201 35.82 -11.04 27.68
C SER A 201 36.14 -11.78 28.96
N PHE A 202 36.83 -12.92 28.93
CA PHE A 202 37.37 -13.53 30.15
C PHE A 202 38.63 -12.73 30.59
N PRO A 203 38.60 -12.01 31.71
CA PRO A 203 39.80 -11.43 32.26
C PRO A 203 40.74 -12.59 32.62
N PHE A 204 41.91 -12.57 32.06
CA PHE A 204 43.07 -13.35 32.54
C PHE A 204 43.40 -12.83 33.95
N ALA A 205 42.56 -13.15 34.92
CA ALA A 205 42.88 -12.98 36.35
C ALA A 205 43.87 -14.08 36.73
N GLY A 206 45.11 -13.69 36.73
CA GLY A 206 46.22 -14.56 37.06
C GLY A 206 46.06 -15.29 38.38
N ALA A 207 46.31 -16.53 38.32
CA ALA A 207 46.81 -17.28 39.44
C ALA A 207 48.14 -17.89 39.01
N LEU A 208 49.23 -17.15 39.24
CA LEU A 208 50.54 -17.76 39.37
C LEU A 208 50.55 -18.55 40.68
N PRO A 209 50.73 -19.86 40.67
CA PRO A 209 51.00 -20.56 41.90
C PRO A 209 52.43 -20.21 42.32
N HIS A 210 52.56 -19.64 43.49
CA HIS A 210 53.86 -19.55 44.17
C HIS A 210 54.37 -20.96 44.42
N LEU A 211 55.43 -21.30 43.69
CA LEU A 211 56.38 -22.33 44.05
C LEU A 211 57.30 -21.76 45.11
N PHE A 212 57.19 -22.24 46.35
CA PHE A 212 58.24 -22.60 47.30
C PHE A 212 57.70 -23.62 48.26
#